data_ce7a777567cd450085780a09da54f3a5
#
_entry.id   ce7a777567cd450085780a09da54f3a5
#
_cell.length_a   1.000
_cell.length_b   1.000
_cell.length_c   1.000
_cell.angle_alpha   90.00
_cell.angle_beta   90.00
_cell.angle_gamma   90.00
#
_symmetry.space_group_name_H-M   'P 1'
#
loop_
_entity.id
_entity.type
_entity.pdbx_description
1 polymer ?
#
loop_
_entity_poly.entity_id
_entity_poly.type
_entity_poly.pdbx_seq_one_letter_code
_entity_poly.pdbx_strand_id
1 'polypeptide(L)'
;MSTFTIQFPEYDIANILQEEFPKKENFSVAIPLSRQQKFYDLLLINGESKKTITIQVKSSRTWPGKKNEPHQYYSWLNYFDIKNNYSDFYFVYMTYPSFDKNFRPGAKWERKILVFNQKEMLELLGNVKTKKGTQEKFFSFGFNTTDSKIYGARGFSHLGKKEFSRNLLQNKISELKVKLS
;
A
#
# COMPACT_ATOMS: atom_id res chain seq x y z
N MET A 1 -8.00 -20.39 -20.00
CA MET A 1 -6.87 -20.84 -19.16
C MET A 1 -6.68 -19.81 -18.04
N SER A 2 -6.79 -20.20 -16.79
CA SER A 2 -6.42 -19.33 -15.67
C SER A 2 -4.89 -19.34 -15.55
N THR A 3 -4.27 -18.22 -15.85
CA THR A 3 -2.83 -18.06 -15.70
C THR A 3 -2.54 -17.73 -14.22
N PHE A 4 -1.87 -18.61 -13.52
CA PHE A 4 -1.40 -18.37 -12.17
C PHE A 4 -0.20 -17.40 -12.23
N THR A 5 -0.46 -16.11 -12.11
CA THR A 5 0.59 -15.10 -12.00
C THR A 5 0.43 -14.38 -10.67
N ILE A 6 1.34 -14.64 -9.75
CA ILE A 6 1.47 -13.83 -8.52
C ILE A 6 2.17 -12.54 -8.95
N GLN A 7 1.59 -11.39 -8.64
CA GLN A 7 2.24 -10.11 -8.91
C GLN A 7 3.37 -9.87 -7.92
N PHE A 8 4.47 -9.29 -8.40
CA PHE A 8 5.63 -9.00 -7.56
C PHE A 8 5.30 -8.26 -6.24
N PRO A 9 4.42 -7.23 -6.23
CA PRO A 9 4.03 -6.55 -4.99
C PRO A 9 3.39 -7.45 -3.94
N GLU A 10 2.53 -8.39 -4.36
CA GLU A 10 1.88 -9.34 -3.45
C GLU A 10 2.91 -10.28 -2.81
N TYR A 11 3.84 -10.79 -3.63
CA TYR A 11 4.90 -11.67 -3.16
C TYR A 11 5.87 -10.96 -2.22
N ASP A 12 6.27 -9.73 -2.55
CA ASP A 12 7.18 -8.94 -1.71
C ASP A 12 6.54 -8.57 -0.37
N ILE A 13 5.25 -8.19 -0.36
CA ILE A 13 4.50 -7.96 0.88
C ILE A 13 4.40 -9.24 1.71
N ALA A 14 4.14 -10.39 1.07
CA ALA A 14 4.09 -11.67 1.80
C ALA A 14 5.40 -11.99 2.51
N ASN A 15 6.54 -11.75 1.85
CA ASN A 15 7.87 -11.92 2.46
C ASN A 15 8.08 -10.98 3.65
N ILE A 16 7.76 -9.68 3.48
CA ILE A 16 7.88 -8.70 4.58
C ILE A 16 7.00 -9.10 5.77
N LEU A 17 5.76 -9.48 5.50
CA LEU A 17 4.86 -9.91 6.56
C LEU A 17 5.37 -11.18 7.26
N GLN A 18 5.98 -12.11 6.54
CA GLN A 18 6.55 -13.32 7.13
C GLN A 18 7.78 -13.02 8.00
N GLU A 19 8.54 -11.96 7.70
CA GLU A 19 9.65 -11.46 8.56
C GLU A 19 9.10 -10.81 9.83
N GLU A 20 8.10 -9.93 9.72
CA GLU A 20 7.48 -9.20 10.82
C GLU A 20 6.57 -10.07 11.72
N PHE A 21 6.04 -11.15 11.16
CA PHE A 21 5.15 -12.13 11.78
C PHE A 21 5.74 -13.54 11.58
N PRO A 22 6.78 -13.91 12.34
CA PRO A 22 7.55 -15.12 12.06
C PRO A 22 6.78 -16.39 12.43
N LYS A 23 7.02 -17.44 11.65
CA LYS A 23 6.42 -18.77 11.86
C LYS A 23 6.66 -19.34 13.26
N LYS A 24 7.81 -19.04 13.88
CA LYS A 24 8.12 -19.45 15.26
C LYS A 24 7.15 -18.86 16.31
N GLU A 25 6.44 -17.80 15.98
CA GLU A 25 5.42 -17.15 16.79
C GLU A 25 3.99 -17.54 16.32
N ASN A 26 3.85 -18.68 15.63
CA ASN A 26 2.60 -19.23 15.10
C ASN A 26 1.92 -18.36 14.03
N PHE A 27 2.62 -17.46 13.36
CA PHE A 27 2.09 -16.73 12.24
C PHE A 27 2.39 -17.39 10.89
N SER A 28 1.50 -17.22 9.94
CA SER A 28 1.70 -17.62 8.55
C SER A 28 1.05 -16.64 7.58
N VAL A 29 1.65 -16.52 6.40
CA VAL A 29 1.09 -15.76 5.29
C VAL A 29 0.65 -16.73 4.20
N ALA A 30 -0.58 -16.59 3.71
CA ALA A 30 -1.11 -17.40 2.63
C ALA A 30 -1.48 -16.53 1.44
N ILE A 31 -1.18 -17.03 0.24
CA ILE A 31 -1.52 -16.41 -1.03
C ILE A 31 -2.58 -17.29 -1.71
N PRO A 32 -3.78 -16.78 -2.01
CA PRO A 32 -4.79 -17.54 -2.72
C PRO A 32 -4.30 -17.92 -4.11
N LEU A 33 -4.42 -19.19 -4.47
CA LEU A 33 -4.07 -19.66 -5.81
C LEU A 33 -5.08 -19.21 -6.87
N SER A 34 -6.34 -19.02 -6.48
CA SER A 34 -7.40 -18.60 -7.40
C SER A 34 -7.41 -17.09 -7.58
N ARG A 35 -7.16 -16.63 -8.80
CA ARG A 35 -7.31 -15.23 -9.21
C ARG A 35 -8.76 -14.79 -9.42
N GLN A 36 -9.70 -15.68 -9.30
CA GLN A 36 -11.13 -15.33 -9.30
C GLN A 36 -11.58 -14.73 -7.98
N GLN A 37 -10.77 -14.88 -6.94
CA GLN A 37 -10.97 -14.22 -5.67
C GLN A 37 -10.81 -12.70 -5.83
N LYS A 38 -11.88 -11.94 -5.51
CA LYS A 38 -11.93 -10.49 -5.72
C LYS A 38 -11.70 -9.66 -4.46
N PHE A 39 -11.71 -10.30 -3.30
CA PHE A 39 -11.82 -9.57 -2.04
C PHE A 39 -10.49 -9.37 -1.33
N TYR A 40 -9.53 -10.26 -1.50
CA TYR A 40 -8.21 -10.16 -0.88
C TYR A 40 -7.15 -10.86 -1.74
N ASP A 41 -5.92 -10.41 -1.60
CA ASP A 41 -4.75 -10.95 -2.30
C ASP A 41 -3.88 -11.80 -1.36
N LEU A 42 -3.91 -11.50 -0.05
CA LEU A 42 -3.14 -12.18 0.98
C LEU A 42 -4.00 -12.44 2.23
N LEU A 43 -3.63 -13.49 2.96
CA LEU A 43 -4.12 -13.78 4.31
C LEU A 43 -2.93 -13.77 5.27
N LEU A 44 -3.06 -13.05 6.38
CA LEU A 44 -2.15 -13.14 7.52
C LEU A 44 -2.89 -13.85 8.66
N ILE A 45 -2.34 -14.97 9.11
CA ILE A 45 -3.00 -15.92 9.99
C ILE A 45 -2.19 -16.06 11.28
N ASN A 46 -2.87 -15.98 12.42
CA ASN A 46 -2.32 -16.39 13.70
C ASN A 46 -2.85 -17.79 14.03
N GLY A 47 -1.97 -18.79 14.04
CA GLY A 47 -2.31 -20.18 14.29
C GLY A 47 -2.75 -20.45 15.75
N GLU A 48 -2.35 -19.62 16.71
CA GLU A 48 -2.71 -19.75 18.11
C GLU A 48 -4.13 -19.20 18.36
N SER A 49 -4.37 -17.93 18.06
CA SER A 49 -5.68 -17.28 18.24
C SER A 49 -6.74 -17.72 17.22
N LYS A 50 -6.33 -18.41 16.14
CA LYS A 50 -7.16 -18.78 14.97
C LYS A 50 -7.73 -17.58 14.21
N LYS A 51 -7.22 -16.38 14.46
CA LYS A 51 -7.65 -15.17 13.75
C LYS A 51 -6.91 -15.01 12.43
N THR A 52 -7.59 -14.42 11.49
CA THR A 52 -7.06 -14.15 10.14
C THR A 52 -7.37 -12.72 9.74
N ILE A 53 -6.40 -12.07 9.13
CA ILE A 53 -6.54 -10.76 8.48
C ILE A 53 -6.52 -10.97 6.97
N THR A 54 -7.50 -10.39 6.29
CA THR A 54 -7.57 -10.31 4.83
C THR A 54 -6.92 -9.01 4.35
N ILE A 55 -6.03 -9.11 3.35
CA ILE A 55 -5.26 -7.98 2.82
C ILE A 55 -5.49 -7.87 1.32
N GLN A 56 -5.87 -6.70 0.85
CA GLN A 56 -5.88 -6.36 -0.56
C GLN A 56 -4.67 -5.48 -0.91
N VAL A 57 -3.94 -5.87 -1.95
CA VAL A 57 -2.77 -5.13 -2.44
C VAL A 57 -3.17 -4.26 -3.63
N LYS A 58 -2.80 -2.98 -3.55
CA LYS A 58 -2.90 -2.03 -4.66
C LYS A 58 -1.50 -1.55 -4.99
N SER A 59 -1.03 -1.84 -6.18
CA SER A 59 0.30 -1.42 -6.62
C SER A 59 0.23 -0.28 -7.62
N SER A 60 1.24 0.55 -7.59
CA SER A 60 1.36 1.68 -8.49
C SER A 60 2.79 1.87 -8.96
N ARG A 61 2.92 2.36 -10.18
CA ARG A 61 4.19 2.89 -10.69
C ARG A 61 4.43 4.28 -10.11
N THR A 62 5.69 4.55 -9.83
CA THR A 62 6.14 5.83 -9.33
C THR A 62 6.89 6.57 -10.42
N TRP A 63 6.57 7.82 -10.59
CA TRP A 63 7.15 8.71 -11.60
C TRP A 63 7.96 9.81 -10.91
N PRO A 64 9.09 10.20 -11.47
CA PRO A 64 9.84 11.35 -10.96
C PRO A 64 9.00 12.63 -11.10
N GLY A 65 9.06 13.46 -10.08
CA GLY A 65 8.51 14.80 -10.12
C GLY A 65 9.31 15.71 -11.07
N LYS A 66 8.64 16.73 -11.58
CA LYS A 66 9.32 17.76 -12.38
C LYS A 66 10.19 18.66 -11.50
N LYS A 67 11.13 19.41 -12.09
CA LYS A 67 12.13 20.24 -11.40
C LYS A 67 11.53 21.18 -10.32
N ASN A 68 10.31 21.67 -10.51
CA ASN A 68 9.66 22.64 -9.62
C ASN A 68 8.54 22.03 -8.78
N GLU A 69 8.38 20.69 -8.77
CA GLU A 69 7.37 20.03 -7.94
C GLU A 69 7.91 19.77 -6.53
N PRO A 70 7.02 19.79 -5.50
CA PRO A 70 7.43 19.68 -4.10
C PRO A 70 7.96 18.31 -3.72
N HIS A 71 7.71 17.28 -4.54
CA HIS A 71 8.12 15.92 -4.25
C HIS A 71 8.99 15.36 -5.36
N GLN A 72 9.98 14.56 -4.96
CA GLN A 72 10.89 13.87 -5.88
C GLN A 72 10.17 12.79 -6.69
N TYR A 73 9.17 12.14 -6.09
CA TYR A 73 8.41 11.05 -6.69
C TYR A 73 6.92 11.19 -6.45
N TYR A 74 6.16 10.68 -7.43
CA TYR A 74 4.69 10.57 -7.37
C TYR A 74 4.25 9.17 -7.75
N SER A 75 3.54 8.51 -6.87
CA SER A 75 2.91 7.22 -7.10
C SER A 75 1.43 7.43 -7.44
N TRP A 76 0.99 6.96 -8.60
CA TRP A 76 -0.34 7.23 -9.16
C TRP A 76 -1.21 5.99 -9.11
N LEU A 77 -2.43 6.12 -8.59
CA LEU A 77 -3.43 5.07 -8.56
C LEU A 77 -4.70 5.52 -9.29
N ASN A 78 -5.33 4.58 -9.97
CA ASN A 78 -6.71 4.76 -10.41
C ASN A 78 -7.61 4.75 -9.19
N TYR A 79 -8.68 5.55 -9.23
CA TYR A 79 -9.74 5.42 -8.25
C TYR A 79 -10.37 4.03 -8.35
N PHE A 80 -10.70 3.45 -7.22
CA PHE A 80 -11.40 2.17 -7.13
C PHE A 80 -12.44 2.22 -6.01
N ASP A 81 -13.52 1.50 -6.22
CA ASP A 81 -14.54 1.36 -5.18
C ASP A 81 -14.20 0.19 -4.27
N ILE A 82 -14.44 0.38 -2.98
CA ILE A 82 -14.46 -0.70 -2.01
C ILE A 82 -15.89 -0.82 -1.46
N LYS A 83 -16.42 -2.03 -1.50
CA LYS A 83 -17.68 -2.36 -0.85
C LYS A 83 -17.40 -2.81 0.58
N ASN A 84 -18.41 -2.69 1.44
CA ASN A 84 -18.29 -3.16 2.82
C ASN A 84 -17.87 -4.64 2.85
N ASN A 85 -16.95 -4.98 3.75
CA ASN A 85 -16.47 -6.33 4.04
C ASN A 85 -15.60 -7.02 2.98
N TYR A 86 -14.86 -6.27 2.14
CA TYR A 86 -13.97 -6.91 1.18
C TYR A 86 -12.64 -7.34 1.79
N SER A 87 -11.95 -6.43 2.49
CA SER A 87 -10.68 -6.73 3.16
C SER A 87 -10.57 -5.96 4.47
N ASP A 88 -9.89 -6.56 5.44
CA ASP A 88 -9.58 -5.88 6.70
C ASP A 88 -8.60 -4.74 6.48
N PHE A 89 -7.61 -4.96 5.60
CA PHE A 89 -6.57 -3.98 5.29
C PHE A 89 -6.30 -3.87 3.79
N TYR A 90 -5.86 -2.67 3.40
CA TYR A 90 -5.45 -2.30 2.05
C TYR A 90 -4.00 -1.82 2.09
N PHE A 91 -3.15 -2.50 1.34
CA PHE A 91 -1.74 -2.16 1.22
C PHE A 91 -1.50 -1.46 -0.12
N VAL A 92 -1.05 -0.22 -0.06
CA VAL A 92 -0.65 0.55 -1.25
C VAL A 92 0.85 0.43 -1.42
N TYR A 93 1.26 -0.34 -2.42
CA TYR A 93 2.65 -0.66 -2.71
C TYR A 93 3.20 0.27 -3.81
N MET A 94 4.24 1.02 -3.48
CA MET A 94 4.85 2.03 -4.33
C MET A 94 6.33 1.70 -4.54
N THR A 95 6.73 1.36 -5.78
CA THR A 95 8.13 1.13 -6.13
C THR A 95 8.74 2.36 -6.78
N TYR A 96 9.99 2.64 -6.48
CA TYR A 96 10.75 3.73 -7.07
C TYR A 96 12.22 3.36 -7.24
N PRO A 97 12.93 3.92 -8.25
CA PRO A 97 14.35 3.66 -8.43
C PRO A 97 15.16 4.35 -7.33
N SER A 98 16.12 3.62 -6.76
CA SER A 98 17.11 4.21 -5.87
C SER A 98 18.21 4.92 -6.71
N PHE A 99 18.51 6.17 -6.36
CA PHE A 99 19.61 6.94 -6.92
C PHE A 99 20.83 6.94 -5.99
N ASP A 100 21.11 5.83 -5.32
CA ASP A 100 22.38 5.71 -4.61
C ASP A 100 23.52 5.95 -5.60
N LYS A 101 24.40 6.90 -5.27
CA LYS A 101 25.54 7.28 -6.11
C LYS A 101 26.48 6.11 -6.43
N ASN A 102 26.46 5.07 -5.61
CA ASN A 102 27.27 3.87 -5.76
C ASN A 102 26.64 2.83 -6.70
N PHE A 103 25.40 3.02 -7.13
CA PHE A 103 24.70 2.13 -8.04
C PHE A 103 24.40 2.83 -9.37
N ARG A 104 24.44 2.07 -10.45
CA ARG A 104 23.98 2.56 -11.75
C ARG A 104 22.50 2.99 -11.63
N PRO A 105 22.12 4.14 -12.23
CA PRO A 105 20.70 4.57 -12.22
C PRO A 105 19.78 3.45 -12.67
N GLY A 106 18.75 3.16 -11.87
CA GLY A 106 17.81 2.07 -12.14
C GLY A 106 18.28 0.66 -11.75
N ALA A 107 19.47 0.52 -11.16
CA ALA A 107 20.01 -0.78 -10.75
C ALA A 107 19.38 -1.33 -9.47
N LYS A 108 18.81 -0.48 -8.63
CA LYS A 108 18.11 -0.86 -7.39
C LYS A 108 16.74 -0.22 -7.33
N TRP A 109 15.74 -1.04 -7.03
CA TRP A 109 14.39 -0.57 -6.75
C TRP A 109 14.13 -0.62 -5.24
N GLU A 110 13.57 0.45 -4.73
CA GLU A 110 13.10 0.55 -3.35
C GLU A 110 11.58 0.64 -3.32
N ARG A 111 11.03 0.54 -2.13
CA ARG A 111 9.59 0.56 -1.92
C ARG A 111 9.17 1.39 -0.74
N LYS A 112 7.97 1.95 -0.80
CA LYS A 112 7.21 2.45 0.34
C LYS A 112 5.85 1.76 0.33
N ILE A 113 5.35 1.37 1.50
CA ILE A 113 4.07 0.69 1.64
C ILE A 113 3.23 1.47 2.63
N LEU A 114 2.05 1.92 2.19
CA LEU A 114 1.03 2.48 3.06
C LEU A 114 0.00 1.41 3.38
N VAL A 115 -0.42 1.35 4.64
CA VAL A 115 -1.40 0.41 5.15
C VAL A 115 -2.59 1.18 5.70
N PHE A 116 -3.77 0.83 5.23
CA PHE A 116 -5.03 1.40 5.65
C PHE A 116 -5.96 0.26 6.10
N ASN A 117 -6.58 0.39 7.26
CA ASN A 117 -7.71 -0.46 7.57
C ASN A 117 -8.93 -0.05 6.72
N GLN A 118 -10.00 -0.85 6.74
CA GLN A 118 -11.16 -0.61 5.90
C GLN A 118 -11.76 0.80 6.09
N LYS A 119 -11.89 1.27 7.33
CA LYS A 119 -12.41 2.60 7.64
C LYS A 119 -11.53 3.71 7.10
N GLU A 120 -10.22 3.60 7.30
CA GLU A 120 -9.24 4.57 6.79
C GLU A 120 -9.22 4.61 5.25
N MET A 121 -9.37 3.44 4.60
CA MET A 121 -9.43 3.38 3.13
C MET A 121 -10.71 4.00 2.59
N LEU A 122 -11.85 3.76 3.21
CA LEU A 122 -13.12 4.43 2.86
C LEU A 122 -13.01 5.94 3.01
N GLU A 123 -12.43 6.43 4.13
CA GLU A 123 -12.19 7.85 4.34
C GLU A 123 -11.25 8.43 3.29
N LEU A 124 -10.17 7.72 2.95
CA LEU A 124 -9.23 8.14 1.91
C LEU A 124 -9.95 8.30 0.57
N LEU A 125 -10.67 7.26 0.12
CA LEU A 125 -11.35 7.27 -1.17
C LEU A 125 -12.46 8.31 -1.22
N GLY A 126 -13.21 8.52 -0.13
CA GLY A 126 -14.20 9.58 -0.01
C GLY A 126 -13.62 11.00 -0.14
N ASN A 127 -12.33 11.15 0.16
CA ASN A 127 -11.58 12.39 0.04
C ASN A 127 -10.85 12.55 -1.31
N VAL A 128 -10.90 11.57 -2.21
CA VAL A 128 -10.30 11.68 -3.54
C VAL A 128 -11.19 12.54 -4.43
N LYS A 129 -10.94 13.85 -4.45
CA LYS A 129 -11.78 14.83 -5.17
C LYS A 129 -10.96 15.80 -6.01
N THR A 130 -11.55 16.30 -7.05
CA THR A 130 -11.04 17.45 -7.81
C THR A 130 -11.10 18.72 -6.95
N LYS A 131 -10.43 19.78 -7.39
CA LYS A 131 -10.57 21.11 -6.74
C LYS A 131 -12.02 21.63 -6.71
N LYS A 132 -12.89 21.16 -7.61
CA LYS A 132 -14.32 21.52 -7.68
C LYS A 132 -15.19 20.63 -6.77
N GLY A 133 -14.61 19.69 -6.02
CA GLY A 133 -15.32 18.81 -5.10
C GLY A 133 -15.96 17.57 -5.74
N THR A 134 -15.82 17.38 -7.06
CA THR A 134 -16.29 16.17 -7.75
C THR A 134 -15.30 15.02 -7.57
N GLN A 135 -15.76 13.79 -7.70
CA GLN A 135 -14.92 12.60 -7.64
C GLN A 135 -13.79 12.66 -8.67
N GLU A 136 -12.56 12.44 -8.22
CA GLU A 136 -11.40 12.36 -9.11
C GLU A 136 -11.18 10.91 -9.57
N LYS A 137 -10.83 10.70 -10.84
CA LYS A 137 -10.57 9.38 -11.41
C LYS A 137 -9.21 8.78 -11.01
N PHE A 138 -8.30 9.65 -10.59
CA PHE A 138 -6.94 9.27 -10.21
C PHE A 138 -6.55 10.00 -8.94
N PHE A 139 -5.70 9.36 -8.15
CA PHE A 139 -5.07 10.03 -7.02
C PHE A 139 -3.59 9.65 -6.94
N SER A 140 -2.83 10.45 -6.23
CA SER A 140 -1.41 10.17 -6.09
C SER A 140 -0.88 10.54 -4.73
N PHE A 141 0.21 9.84 -4.36
CA PHE A 141 1.02 10.14 -3.20
C PHE A 141 2.35 10.73 -3.68
N GLY A 142 2.78 11.83 -3.07
CA GLY A 142 4.07 12.46 -3.31
C GLY A 142 5.02 12.23 -2.14
N PHE A 143 6.29 11.95 -2.41
CA PHE A 143 7.31 11.71 -1.39
C PHE A 143 8.73 12.00 -1.88
N ASN A 144 9.64 12.11 -0.93
CA ASN A 144 11.09 12.20 -1.18
C ASN A 144 11.77 10.92 -0.66
N THR A 145 12.95 10.63 -1.18
CA THR A 145 13.74 9.48 -0.72
C THR A 145 14.51 9.77 0.57
N THR A 146 14.73 11.06 0.88
CA THR A 146 15.52 11.53 2.02
C THR A 146 14.75 11.54 3.34
N ASP A 147 13.43 11.43 3.29
CA ASP A 147 12.60 11.42 4.48
C ASP A 147 11.54 10.30 4.41
N SER A 148 10.92 10.01 5.56
CA SER A 148 9.84 9.03 5.66
C SER A 148 8.45 9.62 5.40
N LYS A 149 8.37 10.91 4.96
CA LYS A 149 7.09 11.59 4.80
C LYS A 149 6.44 11.27 3.47
N ILE A 150 5.14 11.02 3.51
CA ILE A 150 4.30 10.79 2.34
C ILE A 150 3.11 11.71 2.40
N TYR A 151 2.85 12.40 1.31
CA TYR A 151 1.78 13.38 1.21
C TYR A 151 0.77 12.98 0.14
N GLY A 152 -0.49 13.31 0.37
CA GLY A 152 -1.49 13.31 -0.69
C GLY A 152 -1.19 14.42 -1.70
N ALA A 153 -1.17 14.06 -2.98
CA ALA A 153 -0.98 15.00 -4.08
C ALA A 153 -2.27 15.16 -4.88
N ARG A 154 -2.36 14.62 -6.08
CA ARG A 154 -3.60 14.68 -6.84
C ARG A 154 -4.74 13.96 -6.12
N GLY A 155 -5.93 14.54 -6.17
CA GLY A 155 -7.11 14.04 -5.47
C GLY A 155 -7.24 14.54 -4.03
N PHE A 156 -6.17 15.13 -3.45
CA PHE A 156 -6.16 15.61 -2.06
C PHE A 156 -5.87 17.12 -1.92
N SER A 157 -5.70 17.82 -3.01
CA SER A 157 -5.31 19.25 -3.01
C SER A 157 -6.29 20.17 -2.27
N HIS A 158 -7.55 19.77 -2.13
CA HIS A 158 -8.58 20.50 -1.38
C HIS A 158 -8.42 20.35 0.16
N LEU A 159 -7.64 19.36 0.62
CA LEU A 159 -7.33 19.12 2.03
C LEU A 159 -6.05 19.84 2.50
N GLY A 160 -5.43 20.65 1.64
CA GLY A 160 -4.12 21.23 1.91
C GLY A 160 -3.02 20.17 1.93
N LYS A 161 -2.09 20.28 2.90
CA LYS A 161 -0.96 19.35 3.03
C LYS A 161 -1.36 18.11 3.85
N LYS A 162 -2.14 17.20 3.25
CA LYS A 162 -2.53 15.94 3.92
C LYS A 162 -1.34 14.97 3.95
N GLU A 163 -0.92 14.58 5.13
CA GLU A 163 0.18 13.64 5.36
C GLU A 163 -0.35 12.24 5.69
N PHE A 164 0.32 11.20 5.14
CA PHE A 164 -0.01 9.78 5.30
C PHE A 164 1.12 8.97 5.94
N SER A 165 2.14 9.60 6.49
CA SER A 165 3.32 8.91 7.07
C SER A 165 2.95 7.95 8.21
N ARG A 166 1.89 8.26 8.96
CA ARG A 166 1.36 7.35 10.00
C ARG A 166 0.86 6.01 9.45
N ASN A 167 0.53 5.97 8.16
CA ASN A 167 0.07 4.77 7.47
C ASN A 167 1.20 3.93 6.87
N LEU A 168 2.48 4.33 7.02
CA LEU A 168 3.59 3.48 6.62
C LEU A 168 3.55 2.14 7.35
N LEU A 169 3.89 1.05 6.65
CA LEU A 169 3.80 -0.32 7.16
C LEU A 169 4.47 -0.47 8.53
N GLN A 170 5.68 0.06 8.71
CA GLN A 170 6.38 0.00 10.00
C GLN A 170 5.60 0.62 11.16
N ASN A 171 4.76 1.62 10.89
CA ASN A 171 3.93 2.28 11.90
C ASN A 171 2.60 1.53 12.14
N LYS A 172 2.25 0.56 11.29
CA LYS A 172 1.00 -0.21 11.33
C LYS A 172 1.17 -1.65 11.83
N ILE A 173 2.39 -2.13 12.03
CA ILE A 173 2.66 -3.50 12.51
C ILE A 173 1.94 -3.78 13.84
N SER A 174 1.98 -2.84 14.79
CA SER A 174 1.28 -3.01 16.07
C SER A 174 -0.23 -3.14 15.91
N GLU A 175 -0.86 -2.38 14.99
CA GLU A 175 -2.30 -2.49 14.70
C GLU A 175 -2.65 -3.88 14.13
N LEU A 176 -1.83 -4.39 13.21
CA LEU A 176 -1.99 -5.74 12.66
C LEU A 176 -1.86 -6.82 13.76
N LYS A 177 -0.88 -6.69 14.68
CA LYS A 177 -0.71 -7.60 15.82
C LYS A 177 -1.93 -7.60 16.74
N VAL A 178 -2.44 -6.44 17.11
CA VAL A 178 -3.64 -6.31 17.95
C VAL A 178 -4.87 -6.96 17.29
N LYS A 179 -5.03 -6.82 15.98
CA LYS A 179 -6.15 -7.43 15.26
C LYS A 179 -6.09 -8.97 15.26
N LEU A 180 -4.88 -9.54 15.35
CA LEU A 180 -4.63 -10.99 15.36
C LEU A 180 -4.57 -11.59 16.77
N SER A 181 -4.45 -10.78 17.82
CA SER A 181 -4.56 -11.21 19.22
C SER A 181 -6.03 -11.44 19.58
#